data_856913ee747dd1b1ba9612ea8c59bbab
#
_entry.id   856913ee747dd1b1ba9612ea8c59bbab
#
_cell.length_a   1.000
_cell.length_b   1.000
_cell.length_c   1.000
_cell.angle_alpha   90.00
_cell.angle_beta   90.00
_cell.angle_gamma   90.00
#
_symmetry.space_group_name_H-M   'P 1'
#
loop_
_entity.id
_entity.type
_entity.pdbx_description
1 polymer ?
#
loop_
_entity_poly.entity_id
_entity_poly.type
_entity_poly.pdbx_seq_one_letter_code
_entity_poly.pdbx_strand_id
1 'polypeptide(L)'
;MLPVLQRIHSFITQKNKKEETLRAYTSILKENFNYFNELSEEQKNHFVDRVYRYRRSKNFHLVEQEENPVIEVMISAAAVQLTFGMEDYRMNFFDDIYVTKDAYTYGLSNVPWAGHVNRRGIYISWNHFTEGYKYRNDRYNVGLHEMAHALEYEFQYGNSASDEVLRQKFESVMRQVEGVLFHEGWRPANLFTAEGLQNKHECWAESIELFFENPWELKQHYPDLYEGIMLLLNQNPLKSSS
;
A
#
# COMPACT_ATOMS: atom_id res chain seq x y z
N MET A 1 11.58 44.82 -13.08
CA MET A 1 12.70 43.83 -13.13
C MET A 1 12.87 43.04 -11.83
N LEU A 2 12.86 43.69 -10.64
CA LEU A 2 12.98 42.97 -9.34
C LEU A 2 11.99 41.79 -9.13
N PRO A 3 10.69 41.90 -9.41
CA PRO A 3 9.75 40.81 -9.12
C PRO A 3 9.93 39.57 -9.99
N VAL A 4 10.48 39.69 -11.19
CA VAL A 4 10.77 38.55 -12.08
C VAL A 4 11.99 37.75 -11.57
N LEU A 5 13.04 38.45 -11.16
CA LEU A 5 14.26 37.82 -10.61
C LEU A 5 13.97 37.09 -9.29
N GLN A 6 13.11 37.66 -8.44
CA GLN A 6 12.68 37.01 -7.19
C GLN A 6 11.86 35.73 -7.47
N ARG A 7 10.96 35.74 -8.46
CA ARG A 7 10.20 34.54 -8.88
C ARG A 7 11.11 33.46 -9.45
N ILE A 8 12.09 33.82 -10.28
CA ILE A 8 13.06 32.88 -10.84
C ILE A 8 13.92 32.27 -9.70
N HIS A 9 14.41 33.09 -8.78
CA HIS A 9 15.21 32.63 -7.65
C HIS A 9 14.40 31.69 -6.74
N SER A 10 13.16 32.05 -6.40
CA SER A 10 12.24 31.20 -5.64
C SER A 10 11.97 29.86 -6.34
N PHE A 11 11.73 29.88 -7.65
CA PHE A 11 11.51 28.67 -8.44
C PHE A 11 12.75 27.74 -8.45
N ILE A 12 13.94 28.29 -8.64
CA ILE A 12 15.19 27.51 -8.61
C ILE A 12 15.43 26.91 -7.23
N THR A 13 15.21 27.69 -6.16
CA THR A 13 15.37 27.20 -4.78
C THR A 13 14.38 26.07 -4.44
N GLN A 14 13.12 26.20 -4.87
CA GLN A 14 12.12 25.14 -4.66
C GLN A 14 12.46 23.88 -5.48
N LYS A 15 12.95 24.02 -6.70
CA LYS A 15 13.39 22.90 -7.54
C LYS A 15 14.55 22.16 -6.88
N ASN A 16 15.58 22.87 -6.43
CA ASN A 16 16.73 22.28 -5.76
C ASN A 16 16.34 21.53 -4.49
N LYS A 17 15.44 22.11 -3.69
CA LYS A 17 14.91 21.46 -2.47
C LYS A 17 14.13 20.19 -2.78
N LYS A 18 13.32 20.18 -3.86
CA LYS A 18 12.60 18.97 -4.29
C LYS A 18 13.61 17.89 -4.71
N GLU A 19 14.62 18.22 -5.52
CA GLU A 19 15.63 17.25 -5.98
C GLU A 19 16.41 16.63 -4.81
N GLU A 20 16.78 17.43 -3.81
CA GLU A 20 17.42 16.95 -2.59
C GLU A 20 16.51 15.98 -1.81
N THR A 21 15.23 16.33 -1.67
CA THR A 21 14.24 15.45 -1.02
C THR A 21 14.09 14.12 -1.77
N LEU A 22 13.99 14.15 -3.10
CA LEU A 22 13.88 12.93 -3.90
C LEU A 22 15.12 12.03 -3.76
N ARG A 23 16.33 12.62 -3.67
CA ARG A 23 17.56 11.84 -3.40
C ARG A 23 17.54 11.18 -2.03
N ALA A 24 17.10 11.91 -1.00
CA ALA A 24 16.95 11.35 0.35
C ALA A 24 15.93 10.19 0.37
N TYR A 25 14.78 10.34 -0.29
CA TYR A 25 13.79 9.27 -0.42
C TYR A 25 14.36 8.07 -1.16
N THR A 26 15.10 8.30 -2.25
CA THR A 26 15.78 7.22 -2.99
C THR A 26 16.74 6.43 -2.10
N SER A 27 17.52 7.11 -1.24
CA SER A 27 18.42 6.43 -0.29
C SER A 27 17.64 5.57 0.71
N ILE A 28 16.61 6.14 1.35
CA ILE A 28 15.76 5.42 2.29
C ILE A 28 15.16 4.16 1.64
N LEU A 29 14.61 4.30 0.44
CA LEU A 29 13.95 3.20 -0.27
C LEU A 29 14.94 2.11 -0.71
N LYS A 30 16.13 2.48 -1.16
CA LYS A 30 17.19 1.53 -1.53
C LYS A 30 17.61 0.65 -0.34
N GLU A 31 17.65 1.23 0.84
CA GLU A 31 18.11 0.54 2.05
C GLU A 31 17.01 -0.34 2.67
N ASN A 32 15.73 0.03 2.53
CA ASN A 32 14.67 -0.52 3.36
C ASN A 32 13.50 -1.15 2.56
N PHE A 33 13.44 -1.00 1.23
CA PHE A 33 12.25 -1.35 0.46
C PHE A 33 12.59 -2.26 -0.73
N ASN A 34 12.46 -3.57 -0.55
CA ASN A 34 12.87 -4.57 -1.53
C ASN A 34 12.17 -4.42 -2.88
N TYR A 35 10.86 -4.18 -2.89
CA TYR A 35 10.11 -3.94 -4.12
C TYR A 35 10.73 -2.82 -4.98
N PHE A 36 11.19 -1.73 -4.35
CA PHE A 36 11.86 -0.64 -5.05
C PHE A 36 13.15 -1.09 -5.75
N ASN A 37 13.89 -1.98 -5.12
CA ASN A 37 15.16 -2.46 -5.66
C ASN A 37 15.00 -3.32 -6.93
N GLU A 38 13.83 -3.94 -7.11
CA GLU A 38 13.48 -4.76 -8.27
C GLU A 38 13.00 -3.96 -9.49
N LEU A 39 12.69 -2.68 -9.30
CA LEU A 39 12.25 -1.80 -10.37
C LEU A 39 13.41 -1.40 -11.30
N SER A 40 13.11 -1.14 -12.60
CA SER A 40 14.05 -0.51 -13.50
C SER A 40 14.37 0.93 -13.06
N GLU A 41 15.44 1.52 -13.54
CA GLU A 41 15.83 2.90 -13.17
C GLU A 41 14.74 3.93 -13.54
N GLU A 42 14.04 3.74 -14.66
CA GLU A 42 12.92 4.59 -15.04
C GLU A 42 11.75 4.45 -14.04
N GLN A 43 11.40 3.20 -13.71
CA GLN A 43 10.36 2.90 -12.72
C GLN A 43 10.74 3.42 -11.33
N LYS A 44 12.01 3.33 -10.91
CA LYS A 44 12.48 3.89 -9.62
C LYS A 44 12.26 5.39 -9.55
N ASN A 45 12.61 6.12 -10.60
CA ASN A 45 12.39 7.57 -10.65
C ASN A 45 10.89 7.91 -10.55
N HIS A 46 10.06 7.17 -11.26
CA HIS A 46 8.61 7.34 -11.21
C HIS A 46 8.04 7.00 -9.84
N PHE A 47 8.49 5.90 -9.23
CA PHE A 47 8.10 5.46 -7.89
C PHE A 47 8.43 6.51 -6.83
N VAL A 48 9.66 7.03 -6.82
CA VAL A 48 10.10 8.07 -5.87
C VAL A 48 9.26 9.35 -6.00
N ASP A 49 8.96 9.80 -7.23
CA ASP A 49 8.10 10.98 -7.43
C ASP A 49 6.67 10.72 -6.93
N ARG A 50 6.11 9.52 -7.12
CA ARG A 50 4.81 9.13 -6.55
C ARG A 50 4.83 9.08 -5.03
N VAL A 51 5.85 8.48 -4.42
CA VAL A 51 6.05 8.46 -2.95
C VAL A 51 6.12 9.89 -2.39
N TYR A 52 6.88 10.76 -3.03
CA TYR A 52 6.97 12.17 -2.65
C TYR A 52 5.62 12.87 -2.69
N ARG A 53 4.83 12.64 -3.75
CA ARG A 53 3.50 13.26 -3.91
C ARG A 53 2.49 12.67 -2.92
N TYR A 54 2.50 11.35 -2.72
CA TYR A 54 1.62 10.68 -1.77
C TYR A 54 1.87 11.19 -0.34
N ARG A 55 3.13 11.16 0.12
CA ARG A 55 3.51 11.68 1.44
C ARG A 55 3.02 13.12 1.66
N ARG A 56 3.14 13.98 0.67
CA ARG A 56 2.70 15.38 0.75
C ARG A 56 1.18 15.56 0.73
N SER A 57 0.44 14.58 0.30
CA SER A 57 -1.03 14.60 0.29
C SER A 57 -1.64 14.06 1.58
N LYS A 58 -0.84 13.58 2.52
CA LYS A 58 -1.30 12.97 3.78
C LYS A 58 -0.77 13.72 5.00
N ASN A 59 -1.58 13.70 6.06
CA ASN A 59 -1.22 14.14 7.39
C ASN A 59 -0.75 12.93 8.20
N PHE A 60 0.53 12.88 8.54
CA PHE A 60 1.08 11.82 9.39
C PHE A 60 1.04 12.26 10.85
N HIS A 61 0.46 11.42 11.70
CA HIS A 61 0.37 11.59 13.14
C HIS A 61 1.20 10.51 13.83
N LEU A 62 2.42 10.85 14.24
CA LEU A 62 3.30 9.93 14.97
C LEU A 62 2.89 9.92 16.44
N VAL A 63 2.37 8.80 16.93
CA VAL A 63 1.85 8.63 18.28
C VAL A 63 2.90 7.93 19.14
N GLU A 64 3.32 8.58 20.23
CA GLU A 64 4.30 8.07 21.19
C GLU A 64 5.65 7.67 20.59
N GLN A 65 6.08 8.35 19.50
CA GLN A 65 7.37 8.14 18.89
C GLN A 65 7.94 9.45 18.32
N GLU A 66 9.26 9.47 18.17
CA GLU A 66 9.96 10.64 17.63
C GLU A 66 9.71 10.80 16.13
N GLU A 67 9.79 12.05 15.66
CA GLU A 67 9.76 12.35 14.23
C GLU A 67 10.89 11.62 13.50
N ASN A 68 10.53 10.81 12.54
CA ASN A 68 11.47 10.09 11.71
C ASN A 68 10.96 10.05 10.26
N PRO A 69 11.61 10.77 9.33
CA PRO A 69 11.16 10.81 7.94
C PRO A 69 11.15 9.43 7.26
N VAL A 70 11.89 8.45 7.77
CA VAL A 70 11.86 7.06 7.26
C VAL A 70 10.47 6.47 7.40
N ILE A 71 9.78 6.72 8.51
CA ILE A 71 8.42 6.21 8.77
C ILE A 71 7.46 6.66 7.67
N GLU A 72 7.40 7.96 7.44
CA GLU A 72 6.47 8.55 6.46
C GLU A 72 6.78 8.11 5.02
N VAL A 73 8.08 8.01 4.68
CA VAL A 73 8.51 7.56 3.35
C VAL A 73 8.15 6.09 3.13
N MET A 74 8.41 5.22 4.11
CA MET A 74 8.17 3.78 4.00
C MET A 74 6.67 3.46 3.91
N ILE A 75 5.84 4.10 4.74
CA ILE A 75 4.38 3.92 4.69
C ILE A 75 3.82 4.46 3.37
N SER A 76 4.31 5.60 2.90
CA SER A 76 3.94 6.12 1.57
C SER A 76 4.38 5.18 0.44
N ALA A 77 5.52 4.51 0.60
CA ALA A 77 6.00 3.54 -0.37
C ALA A 77 5.12 2.28 -0.42
N ALA A 78 4.59 1.80 0.71
CA ALA A 78 3.63 0.71 0.74
C ALA A 78 2.35 1.04 -0.05
N ALA A 79 1.80 2.24 0.15
CA ALA A 79 0.65 2.72 -0.60
C ALA A 79 0.94 2.81 -2.10
N VAL A 80 2.11 3.34 -2.47
CA VAL A 80 2.53 3.44 -3.87
C VAL A 80 2.85 2.08 -4.47
N GLN A 81 3.43 1.13 -3.72
CA GLN A 81 3.63 -0.25 -4.17
C GLN A 81 2.30 -0.87 -4.59
N LEU A 82 1.29 -0.80 -3.74
CA LEU A 82 -0.04 -1.33 -4.04
C LEU A 82 -0.64 -0.72 -5.31
N THR A 83 -0.49 0.58 -5.49
CA THR A 83 -1.15 1.33 -6.57
C THR A 83 -0.24 1.72 -7.73
N PHE A 84 0.97 1.12 -7.84
CA PHE A 84 2.00 1.58 -8.78
C PHE A 84 1.60 1.50 -10.24
N GLY A 85 0.80 0.51 -10.63
CA GLY A 85 0.28 0.35 -11.99
C GLY A 85 -0.97 1.20 -12.29
N MET A 86 -1.54 1.88 -11.30
CA MET A 86 -2.79 2.66 -11.44
C MET A 86 -2.49 4.12 -11.77
N GLU A 87 -3.40 4.78 -12.50
CA GLU A 87 -3.31 6.23 -12.75
C GLU A 87 -3.61 7.03 -11.48
N ASP A 88 -4.76 6.76 -10.85
CA ASP A 88 -5.09 7.33 -9.54
C ASP A 88 -4.54 6.41 -8.43
N TYR A 89 -3.46 6.87 -7.82
CA TYR A 89 -2.67 6.12 -6.85
C TYR A 89 -2.71 6.70 -5.44
N ARG A 90 -3.40 7.83 -5.23
CA ARG A 90 -3.27 8.59 -3.98
C ARG A 90 -4.20 8.17 -2.87
N MET A 91 -5.23 7.35 -3.18
CA MET A 91 -6.26 6.96 -2.21
C MET A 91 -6.78 8.18 -1.44
N ASN A 92 -7.43 9.09 -2.17
CA ASN A 92 -7.81 10.43 -1.68
C ASN A 92 -8.96 10.40 -0.67
N PHE A 93 -9.58 9.25 -0.42
CA PHE A 93 -10.59 9.10 0.63
C PHE A 93 -10.00 9.38 2.02
N PHE A 94 -8.72 9.08 2.23
CA PHE A 94 -8.04 9.29 3.51
C PHE A 94 -7.04 10.43 3.43
N ASP A 95 -7.15 11.38 4.38
CA ASP A 95 -6.15 12.43 4.59
C ASP A 95 -5.18 12.08 5.73
N ASP A 96 -5.64 11.33 6.74
CA ASP A 96 -4.91 11.10 7.99
C ASP A 96 -4.36 9.68 8.10
N ILE A 97 -3.08 9.57 8.47
CA ILE A 97 -2.38 8.32 8.76
C ILE A 97 -1.79 8.42 10.17
N TYR A 98 -2.22 7.53 11.06
CA TYR A 98 -1.78 7.44 12.45
C TYR A 98 -0.77 6.31 12.59
N VAL A 99 0.41 6.62 13.13
CA VAL A 99 1.48 5.64 13.30
C VAL A 99 1.84 5.51 14.77
N THR A 100 1.57 4.35 15.35
CA THR A 100 2.00 4.00 16.69
C THR A 100 3.35 3.28 16.63
N LYS A 101 4.11 3.26 17.72
CA LYS A 101 5.35 2.50 17.78
C LYS A 101 5.09 0.99 17.75
N ASP A 102 4.20 0.52 18.61
CA ASP A 102 3.85 -0.90 18.81
C ASP A 102 2.36 -1.11 18.56
N ALA A 103 1.93 -2.39 18.61
CA ALA A 103 0.51 -2.73 18.59
C ALA A 103 -0.23 -2.04 19.73
N TYR A 104 -1.48 -1.70 19.50
CA TYR A 104 -2.31 -0.88 20.39
C TYR A 104 -3.71 -1.50 20.54
N THR A 105 -4.38 -1.18 21.64
CA THR A 105 -5.78 -1.56 21.84
C THR A 105 -6.70 -0.54 21.21
N TYR A 106 -7.77 -0.99 20.55
CA TYR A 106 -8.76 -0.14 19.91
C TYR A 106 -10.19 -0.50 20.34
N GLY A 107 -10.98 0.51 20.69
CA GLY A 107 -12.34 0.34 21.13
C GLY A 107 -12.45 -0.42 22.45
N LEU A 108 -13.29 -1.46 22.49
CA LEU A 108 -13.47 -2.34 23.65
C LEU A 108 -12.66 -3.64 23.56
N SER A 109 -11.84 -3.79 22.53
CA SER A 109 -10.99 -4.97 22.35
C SER A 109 -9.80 -4.93 23.29
N ASN A 110 -9.53 -6.05 23.96
CA ASN A 110 -8.30 -6.27 24.72
C ASN A 110 -7.21 -6.93 23.86
N VAL A 111 -7.52 -7.27 22.60
CA VAL A 111 -6.55 -7.83 21.65
C VAL A 111 -5.78 -6.68 21.01
N PRO A 112 -4.43 -6.69 21.05
CA PRO A 112 -3.64 -5.68 20.39
C PRO A 112 -3.80 -5.75 18.85
N TRP A 113 -3.89 -4.60 18.22
CA TRP A 113 -4.00 -4.45 16.77
C TRP A 113 -2.65 -3.98 16.20
N ALA A 114 -2.19 -4.62 15.15
CA ALA A 114 -1.01 -4.20 14.40
C ALA A 114 -1.33 -3.04 13.43
N GLY A 115 -2.58 -2.95 13.00
CA GLY A 115 -3.13 -1.87 12.20
C GLY A 115 -4.66 -1.97 12.13
N HIS A 116 -5.31 -0.98 11.58
CA HIS A 116 -6.69 -1.00 11.13
C HIS A 116 -7.01 0.22 10.27
N VAL A 117 -8.04 0.12 9.47
CA VAL A 117 -8.60 1.23 8.69
C VAL A 117 -10.04 1.48 9.10
N ASN A 118 -10.39 2.73 9.32
CA ASN A 118 -11.76 3.16 9.54
C ASN A 118 -11.99 4.51 8.85
N ARG A 119 -13.20 5.06 8.86
CA ARG A 119 -13.53 6.32 8.17
C ARG A 119 -12.71 7.54 8.64
N ARG A 120 -11.99 7.46 9.75
CA ARG A 120 -11.18 8.57 10.29
C ARG A 120 -9.74 8.55 9.79
N GLY A 121 -9.24 7.39 9.32
CA GLY A 121 -7.88 7.29 8.86
C GLY A 121 -7.34 5.85 8.81
N ILE A 122 -6.08 5.77 8.46
CA ILE A 122 -5.29 4.55 8.40
C ILE A 122 -4.41 4.51 9.66
N TYR A 123 -4.42 3.41 10.39
CA TYR A 123 -3.67 3.22 11.64
C TYR A 123 -2.69 2.08 11.46
N ILE A 124 -1.41 2.30 11.75
CA ILE A 124 -0.34 1.33 11.51
C ILE A 124 0.63 1.31 12.70
N SER A 125 0.96 0.13 13.21
CA SER A 125 2.07 -0.09 14.12
C SER A 125 3.38 -0.14 13.34
N TRP A 126 4.32 0.76 13.66
CA TRP A 126 5.60 0.84 12.97
C TRP A 126 6.46 -0.42 13.11
N ASN A 127 6.50 -1.03 14.31
CA ASN A 127 7.27 -2.24 14.52
C ASN A 127 6.74 -3.41 13.68
N HIS A 128 5.40 -3.60 13.60
CA HIS A 128 4.80 -4.63 12.74
C HIS A 128 4.96 -4.32 11.25
N PHE A 129 4.87 -3.04 10.89
CA PHE A 129 5.14 -2.61 9.52
C PHE A 129 6.56 -2.98 9.08
N THR A 130 7.56 -2.67 9.92
CA THR A 130 8.96 -2.96 9.58
C THR A 130 9.25 -4.46 9.53
N GLU A 131 8.60 -5.27 10.37
CA GLU A 131 8.71 -6.72 10.32
C GLU A 131 8.20 -7.28 8.99
N GLY A 132 7.05 -6.82 8.51
CA GLY A 132 6.48 -7.24 7.22
C GLY A 132 7.34 -6.88 6.00
N TYR A 133 8.21 -5.85 6.10
CA TYR A 133 9.15 -5.53 5.02
C TYR A 133 10.55 -6.12 5.22
N LYS A 134 10.84 -6.71 6.37
CA LYS A 134 12.13 -7.33 6.68
C LYS A 134 12.24 -8.75 6.13
N TYR A 135 11.16 -9.52 6.23
CA TYR A 135 11.11 -10.88 5.76
C TYR A 135 10.30 -10.96 4.48
N ARG A 136 10.80 -11.70 3.49
CA ARG A 136 10.09 -11.93 2.23
C ARG A 136 9.37 -13.27 2.29
N ASN A 137 8.26 -13.35 1.62
CA ASN A 137 7.51 -14.61 1.42
C ASN A 137 7.00 -15.24 2.73
N ASP A 138 6.87 -14.45 3.80
CA ASP A 138 6.27 -14.92 5.04
C ASP A 138 4.73 -14.75 5.06
N ARG A 139 4.17 -14.11 4.02
CA ARG A 139 2.74 -13.86 3.81
C ARG A 139 2.14 -12.87 4.82
N TYR A 140 2.97 -12.12 5.51
CA TYR A 140 2.53 -11.16 6.52
C TYR A 140 3.14 -9.81 6.24
N ASN A 141 2.33 -8.86 5.81
CA ASN A 141 2.76 -7.51 5.54
C ASN A 141 1.68 -6.50 5.93
N VAL A 142 1.74 -6.03 7.19
CA VAL A 142 0.78 -5.06 7.74
C VAL A 142 0.66 -3.82 6.85
N GLY A 143 1.76 -3.38 6.24
CA GLY A 143 1.72 -2.23 5.34
C GLY A 143 0.84 -2.45 4.12
N LEU A 144 0.98 -3.60 3.44
CA LEU A 144 0.14 -3.97 2.32
C LEU A 144 -1.30 -4.26 2.75
N HIS A 145 -1.48 -4.93 3.89
CA HIS A 145 -2.77 -5.27 4.47
C HIS A 145 -3.63 -4.02 4.71
N GLU A 146 -3.11 -3.07 5.47
CA GLU A 146 -3.85 -1.84 5.78
C GLU A 146 -4.07 -0.96 4.54
N MET A 147 -3.10 -0.92 3.63
CA MET A 147 -3.27 -0.21 2.37
C MET A 147 -4.30 -0.88 1.45
N ALA A 148 -4.49 -2.21 1.53
CA ALA A 148 -5.55 -2.91 0.81
C ALA A 148 -6.94 -2.52 1.33
N HIS A 149 -7.12 -2.44 2.65
CA HIS A 149 -8.35 -1.90 3.23
C HIS A 149 -8.58 -0.44 2.83
N ALA A 150 -7.54 0.39 2.85
CA ALA A 150 -7.66 1.78 2.41
C ALA A 150 -8.04 1.89 0.92
N LEU A 151 -7.50 1.04 0.07
CA LEU A 151 -7.86 0.98 -1.35
C LEU A 151 -9.31 0.51 -1.57
N GLU A 152 -9.80 -0.43 -0.76
CA GLU A 152 -11.21 -0.83 -0.76
C GLU A 152 -12.13 0.36 -0.45
N TYR A 153 -11.81 1.16 0.58
CA TYR A 153 -12.56 2.40 0.88
C TYR A 153 -12.53 3.38 -0.29
N GLU A 154 -11.40 3.54 -0.96
CA GLU A 154 -11.28 4.41 -2.14
C GLU A 154 -12.19 3.95 -3.28
N PHE A 155 -12.29 2.65 -3.55
CA PHE A 155 -13.19 2.10 -4.56
C PHE A 155 -14.67 2.21 -4.18
N GLN A 156 -14.99 2.17 -2.89
CA GLN A 156 -16.38 2.24 -2.42
C GLN A 156 -16.88 3.67 -2.23
N TYR A 157 -16.03 4.58 -1.77
CA TYR A 157 -16.44 5.90 -1.28
C TYR A 157 -15.58 7.06 -1.78
N GLY A 158 -14.43 6.79 -2.38
CA GLY A 158 -13.48 7.79 -2.85
C GLY A 158 -13.78 8.27 -4.27
N ASN A 159 -12.84 9.02 -4.84
CA ASN A 159 -12.96 9.53 -6.21
C ASN A 159 -13.00 8.41 -7.26
N SER A 160 -12.28 7.32 -7.02
CA SER A 160 -12.25 6.13 -7.89
C SER A 160 -13.60 5.41 -7.95
N ALA A 161 -14.50 5.64 -7.00
CA ALA A 161 -15.86 5.08 -7.01
C ALA A 161 -16.71 5.60 -8.19
N SER A 162 -16.37 6.75 -8.78
CA SER A 162 -17.03 7.31 -9.97
C SER A 162 -16.51 6.72 -11.29
N ASP A 163 -15.36 6.03 -11.30
CA ASP A 163 -14.85 5.31 -12.48
C ASP A 163 -15.54 3.95 -12.59
N GLU A 164 -16.50 3.88 -13.51
CA GLU A 164 -17.31 2.68 -13.72
C GLU A 164 -16.47 1.44 -14.11
N VAL A 165 -15.43 1.62 -14.91
CA VAL A 165 -14.57 0.52 -15.35
C VAL A 165 -13.75 -0.03 -14.18
N LEU A 166 -13.19 0.87 -13.39
CA LEU A 166 -12.38 0.50 -12.21
C LEU A 166 -13.26 -0.15 -11.13
N ARG A 167 -14.45 0.39 -10.91
CA ARG A 167 -15.45 -0.16 -10.00
C ARG A 167 -15.86 -1.59 -10.40
N GLN A 168 -16.17 -1.83 -11.68
CA GLN A 168 -16.52 -3.16 -12.18
C GLN A 168 -15.38 -4.17 -12.04
N LYS A 169 -14.13 -3.75 -12.26
CA LYS A 169 -12.95 -4.60 -11.99
C LYS A 169 -12.87 -4.97 -10.51
N PHE A 170 -13.00 -4.00 -9.62
CA PHE A 170 -12.98 -4.24 -8.18
C PHE A 170 -14.10 -5.18 -7.73
N GLU A 171 -15.34 -4.94 -8.16
CA GLU A 171 -16.48 -5.81 -7.87
C GLU A 171 -16.26 -7.25 -8.39
N SER A 172 -15.59 -7.39 -9.56
CA SER A 172 -15.23 -8.70 -10.08
C SER A 172 -14.23 -9.43 -9.19
N VAL A 173 -13.20 -8.72 -8.69
CA VAL A 173 -12.24 -9.28 -7.73
C VAL A 173 -12.93 -9.65 -6.42
N MET A 174 -13.84 -8.82 -5.90
CA MET A 174 -14.55 -9.12 -4.66
C MET A 174 -15.48 -10.34 -4.79
N ARG A 175 -16.05 -10.62 -5.97
CA ARG A 175 -16.76 -11.89 -6.21
C ARG A 175 -15.83 -13.11 -6.19
N GLN A 176 -14.59 -12.96 -6.66
CA GLN A 176 -13.58 -14.02 -6.58
C GLN A 176 -13.11 -14.26 -5.14
N VAL A 177 -12.95 -13.19 -4.36
CA VAL A 177 -12.70 -13.26 -2.90
C VAL A 177 -13.84 -14.02 -2.19
N GLU A 178 -15.09 -13.71 -2.50
CA GLU A 178 -16.24 -14.47 -1.98
C GLU A 178 -16.18 -15.95 -2.40
N GLY A 179 -15.74 -16.24 -3.62
CA GLY A 179 -15.49 -17.61 -4.09
C GLY A 179 -14.46 -18.36 -3.25
N VAL A 180 -13.42 -17.68 -2.74
CA VAL A 180 -12.46 -18.26 -1.79
C VAL A 180 -13.16 -18.63 -0.47
N LEU A 181 -14.02 -17.75 0.06
CA LEU A 181 -14.72 -17.96 1.34
C LEU A 181 -15.71 -19.13 1.29
N PHE A 182 -16.41 -19.29 0.16
CA PHE A 182 -17.44 -20.34 -0.02
C PHE A 182 -16.93 -21.62 -0.69
N HIS A 183 -15.61 -21.74 -0.85
CA HIS A 183 -15.02 -22.94 -1.45
C HIS A 183 -15.23 -24.18 -0.55
N GLU A 184 -15.99 -25.16 -1.03
CA GLU A 184 -16.30 -26.40 -0.29
C GLU A 184 -15.26 -27.52 -0.49
N GLY A 185 -14.25 -27.30 -1.32
CA GLY A 185 -13.23 -28.30 -1.65
C GLY A 185 -12.00 -28.28 -0.72
N TRP A 186 -10.99 -29.06 -1.15
CA TRP A 186 -9.68 -29.02 -0.49
C TRP A 186 -9.07 -27.61 -0.65
N ARG A 187 -8.61 -27.06 0.48
CA ARG A 187 -7.88 -25.79 0.51
C ARG A 187 -6.43 -26.03 0.86
N PRO A 188 -5.50 -25.31 0.24
CA PRO A 188 -4.11 -25.36 0.68
C PRO A 188 -4.03 -24.93 2.13
N ALA A 189 -3.41 -25.76 2.97
CA ALA A 189 -3.25 -25.46 4.39
C ALA A 189 -2.49 -24.14 4.54
N ASN A 190 -3.05 -23.23 5.33
CA ASN A 190 -2.42 -21.98 5.73
C ASN A 190 -2.18 -20.95 4.59
N LEU A 191 -2.88 -21.01 3.47
CA LEU A 191 -2.78 -19.93 2.46
C LEU A 191 -3.48 -18.67 2.94
N PHE A 192 -4.63 -18.82 3.57
CA PHE A 192 -5.36 -17.75 4.27
C PHE A 192 -5.47 -18.05 5.75
N THR A 193 -5.54 -17.04 6.58
CA THR A 193 -5.76 -17.20 8.02
C THR A 193 -7.22 -17.60 8.31
N ALA A 194 -7.49 -18.02 9.54
CA ALA A 194 -8.86 -18.29 9.97
C ALA A 194 -9.74 -17.01 9.93
N GLU A 195 -9.16 -15.84 10.16
CA GLU A 195 -9.82 -14.54 10.09
C GLU A 195 -10.12 -14.16 8.63
N GLY A 196 -9.14 -14.28 7.76
CA GLY A 196 -9.30 -14.07 6.32
C GLY A 196 -10.38 -14.95 5.70
N LEU A 197 -10.57 -16.18 6.21
CA LEU A 197 -11.61 -17.09 5.72
C LEU A 197 -13.02 -16.85 6.32
N GLN A 198 -13.17 -15.92 7.25
CA GLN A 198 -14.49 -15.58 7.85
C GLN A 198 -15.03 -14.23 7.38
N ASN A 199 -14.16 -13.35 6.89
CA ASN A 199 -14.50 -11.98 6.54
C ASN A 199 -13.93 -11.63 5.16
N LYS A 200 -14.82 -11.23 4.24
CA LYS A 200 -14.41 -10.90 2.87
C LYS A 200 -13.43 -9.72 2.78
N HIS A 201 -13.50 -8.79 3.70
CA HIS A 201 -12.60 -7.64 3.74
C HIS A 201 -11.18 -8.07 4.14
N GLU A 202 -11.08 -8.96 5.14
CA GLU A 202 -9.81 -9.57 5.53
C GLU A 202 -9.27 -10.49 4.43
N CYS A 203 -10.14 -11.30 3.82
CA CYS A 203 -9.74 -12.16 2.68
C CYS A 203 -9.20 -11.33 1.50
N TRP A 204 -9.79 -10.17 1.23
CA TRP A 204 -9.25 -9.22 0.25
C TRP A 204 -7.86 -8.73 0.64
N ALA A 205 -7.67 -8.25 1.88
CA ALA A 205 -6.39 -7.74 2.36
C ALA A 205 -5.30 -8.82 2.32
N GLU A 206 -5.59 -10.03 2.81
CA GLU A 206 -4.67 -11.17 2.72
C GLU A 206 -4.39 -11.60 1.26
N SER A 207 -5.37 -11.46 0.35
CA SER A 207 -5.15 -11.70 -1.07
C SER A 207 -4.14 -10.73 -1.68
N ILE A 208 -4.13 -9.48 -1.24
CA ILE A 208 -3.14 -8.47 -1.65
C ILE A 208 -1.76 -8.79 -1.05
N GLU A 209 -1.68 -9.18 0.21
CA GLU A 209 -0.42 -9.65 0.79
C GLU A 209 0.16 -10.82 -0.02
N LEU A 210 -0.65 -11.86 -0.27
CA LEU A 210 -0.25 -13.01 -1.07
C LEU A 210 0.15 -12.63 -2.51
N PHE A 211 -0.54 -11.69 -3.12
CA PHE A 211 -0.24 -11.24 -4.48
C PHE A 211 1.17 -10.64 -4.59
N PHE A 212 1.65 -9.93 -3.57
CA PHE A 212 2.99 -9.35 -3.57
C PHE A 212 4.04 -10.26 -2.91
N GLU A 213 3.69 -10.97 -1.84
CA GLU A 213 4.63 -11.77 -1.05
C GLU A 213 4.77 -13.20 -1.57
N ASN A 214 3.68 -13.81 -2.05
CA ASN A 214 3.68 -15.18 -2.56
C ASN A 214 2.80 -15.36 -3.80
N PRO A 215 3.08 -14.60 -4.88
CA PRO A 215 2.25 -14.56 -6.08
C PRO A 215 2.11 -15.92 -6.79
N TRP A 216 3.12 -16.77 -6.68
CA TRP A 216 3.11 -18.09 -7.29
C TRP A 216 2.06 -19.00 -6.64
N GLU A 217 2.00 -19.07 -5.31
CA GLU A 217 1.00 -19.87 -4.61
C GLU A 217 -0.41 -19.34 -4.83
N LEU A 218 -0.60 -18.02 -4.79
CA LEU A 218 -1.90 -17.41 -5.08
C LEU A 218 -2.36 -17.80 -6.49
N LYS A 219 -1.49 -17.67 -7.49
CA LYS A 219 -1.81 -18.04 -8.89
C LYS A 219 -2.08 -19.53 -9.07
N GLN A 220 -1.34 -20.39 -8.38
CA GLN A 220 -1.49 -21.84 -8.48
C GLN A 220 -2.85 -22.31 -7.92
N HIS A 221 -3.29 -21.73 -6.81
CA HIS A 221 -4.49 -22.19 -6.10
C HIS A 221 -5.75 -21.40 -6.45
N TYR A 222 -5.59 -20.11 -6.78
CA TYR A 222 -6.68 -19.18 -7.09
C TYR A 222 -6.31 -18.34 -8.34
N PRO A 223 -6.20 -18.97 -9.52
CA PRO A 223 -5.73 -18.29 -10.74
C PRO A 223 -6.62 -17.12 -11.15
N ASP A 224 -7.94 -17.26 -11.04
CA ASP A 224 -8.89 -16.18 -11.39
C ASP A 224 -8.73 -14.97 -10.46
N LEU A 225 -8.53 -15.20 -9.15
CA LEU A 225 -8.29 -14.13 -8.17
C LEU A 225 -6.96 -13.43 -8.46
N TYR A 226 -5.89 -14.20 -8.74
CA TYR A 226 -4.61 -13.64 -9.15
C TYR A 226 -4.72 -12.74 -10.39
N GLU A 227 -5.40 -13.22 -11.43
CA GLU A 227 -5.60 -12.49 -12.69
C GLU A 227 -6.48 -11.25 -12.46
N GLY A 228 -7.52 -11.39 -11.66
CA GLY A 228 -8.39 -10.26 -11.28
C GLY A 228 -7.60 -9.14 -10.59
N ILE A 229 -6.80 -9.47 -9.59
CA ILE A 229 -5.94 -8.50 -8.88
C ILE A 229 -4.91 -7.90 -9.85
N MET A 230 -4.26 -8.71 -10.68
CA MET A 230 -3.31 -8.27 -11.69
C MET A 230 -3.91 -7.22 -12.63
N LEU A 231 -5.13 -7.45 -13.10
CA LEU A 231 -5.84 -6.53 -14.01
C LEU A 231 -6.34 -5.27 -13.29
N LEU A 232 -6.76 -5.40 -12.03
CA LEU A 232 -7.21 -4.29 -11.20
C LEU A 232 -6.06 -3.33 -10.89
N LEU A 233 -4.94 -3.86 -10.41
CA LEU A 233 -3.77 -3.08 -10.02
C LEU A 233 -2.86 -2.71 -11.20
N ASN A 234 -3.10 -3.30 -12.38
CA ASN A 234 -2.23 -3.19 -13.55
C ASN A 234 -0.76 -3.51 -13.22
N GLN A 235 -0.54 -4.58 -12.43
CA GLN A 235 0.78 -5.05 -11.98
C GLN A 235 0.85 -6.58 -12.10
N ASN A 236 2.04 -7.11 -12.34
CA ASN A 236 2.26 -8.56 -12.39
C ASN A 236 3.58 -8.92 -11.67
N PRO A 237 3.53 -9.30 -10.38
CA PRO A 237 4.72 -9.65 -9.61
C PRO A 237 5.50 -10.87 -10.14
N LEU A 238 4.86 -11.74 -10.93
CA LEU A 238 5.52 -12.91 -11.55
C LEU A 238 6.28 -12.57 -12.85
N LYS A 239 6.04 -11.41 -13.43
CA LYS A 239 6.87 -10.91 -14.53
C LYS A 239 7.99 -10.09 -13.91
N SER A 240 9.11 -10.74 -13.63
CA SER A 240 10.37 -10.03 -13.34
C SER A 240 10.56 -8.92 -14.36
N SER A 241 10.96 -7.74 -13.89
CA SER A 241 11.41 -6.66 -14.77
C SER A 241 12.62 -7.20 -15.55
N SER A 242 12.41 -7.60 -16.82
CA SER A 242 13.45 -7.96 -17.74
C SER A 242 14.09 -6.71 -18.31
#